data_adb72896857e0b51056f728d1a2c9441
#
_entry.id   adb72896857e0b51056f728d1a2c9441
#
_cell.length_a   1.000
_cell.length_b   1.000
_cell.length_c   1.000
_cell.angle_alpha   90.00
_cell.angle_beta   90.00
_cell.angle_gamma   90.00
#
_symmetry.space_group_name_H-M   'P 1'
#
loop_
_entity.id
_entity.type
_entity.pdbx_description
1 polymer ?
#
loop_
_entity_poly.entity_id
_entity_poly.type
_entity_poly.pdbx_seq_one_letter_code
_entity_poly.pdbx_strand_id
1 'polypeptide(L)'
;MKETMRAAVFEGEGRLTLKEVPVPKIERPDQMIGKIEVCSICGTDVHMTNVPAGYPATPGTILGHELVATVVEVGEGVTQFKAGDRFVVNPNEYCGACYYCKNNLPNECEKIEAMGIDVDGGFAEYVR
;
A
#
# COMPACT_ATOMS: atom_id res chain seq x y z
N MET A 1 -18.11 -6.47 5.54
CA MET A 1 -16.93 -7.01 4.81
C MET A 1 -16.62 -8.42 5.30
N LYS A 2 -15.87 -9.22 4.53
CA LYS A 2 -15.33 -10.51 4.98
C LYS A 2 -14.32 -10.26 6.11
N GLU A 3 -14.04 -11.26 6.94
CA GLU A 3 -13.00 -11.16 7.98
C GLU A 3 -11.59 -11.34 7.40
N THR A 4 -11.47 -12.14 6.34
CA THR A 4 -10.21 -12.43 5.64
C THR A 4 -10.30 -12.12 4.15
N MET A 5 -9.13 -11.94 3.53
CA MET A 5 -8.94 -11.69 2.11
C MET A 5 -7.76 -12.48 1.57
N ARG A 6 -7.71 -12.69 0.27
CA ARG A 6 -6.53 -13.24 -0.40
C ARG A 6 -5.55 -12.10 -0.68
N ALA A 7 -4.27 -12.36 -0.44
CA ALA A 7 -3.19 -11.44 -0.74
C ALA A 7 -1.92 -12.18 -1.16
N ALA A 8 -1.11 -11.54 -2.01
CA ALA A 8 0.21 -12.03 -2.37
C ALA A 8 1.24 -11.41 -1.43
N VAL A 9 1.72 -12.22 -0.49
CA VAL A 9 2.66 -11.81 0.56
C VAL A 9 4.09 -12.12 0.13
N PHE A 10 4.97 -11.15 0.22
CA PHE A 10 6.40 -11.34 0.00
C PHE A 10 7.04 -12.00 1.22
N GLU A 11 7.71 -13.13 1.02
CA GLU A 11 8.32 -13.92 2.10
C GLU A 11 9.84 -13.79 2.16
N GLY A 12 10.41 -12.93 1.33
CA GLY A 12 11.85 -12.84 1.14
C GLY A 12 12.38 -13.83 0.07
N GLU A 13 13.63 -13.65 -0.32
CA GLU A 13 14.32 -14.51 -1.29
C GLU A 13 13.54 -14.75 -2.59
N GLY A 14 12.92 -13.69 -3.11
CA GLY A 14 12.16 -13.72 -4.35
C GLY A 14 10.81 -14.42 -4.28
N ARG A 15 10.37 -14.88 -3.11
CA ARG A 15 9.12 -15.65 -2.97
C ARG A 15 7.92 -14.78 -2.72
N LEU A 16 6.91 -14.93 -3.57
CA LEU A 16 5.58 -14.37 -3.40
C LEU A 16 4.60 -15.53 -3.17
N THR A 17 3.88 -15.52 -2.06
CA THR A 17 2.95 -16.58 -1.69
C THR A 17 1.53 -16.04 -1.55
N LEU A 18 0.57 -16.66 -2.22
CA LEU A 18 -0.84 -16.34 -2.05
C LEU A 18 -1.32 -16.89 -0.69
N LYS A 19 -1.79 -15.99 0.17
CA LYS A 19 -2.26 -16.31 1.53
C LYS A 19 -3.64 -15.72 1.79
N GLU A 20 -4.36 -16.33 2.74
CA GLU A 20 -5.47 -15.67 3.42
C GLU A 20 -4.93 -14.85 4.60
N VAL A 21 -5.24 -13.56 4.60
CA VAL A 21 -4.84 -12.59 5.63
C VAL A 21 -6.06 -11.83 6.11
N PRO A 22 -6.03 -11.22 7.31
CA PRO A 22 -7.11 -10.35 7.76
C PRO A 22 -7.36 -9.20 6.79
N VAL A 23 -8.63 -8.84 6.57
CA VAL A 23 -8.98 -7.59 5.88
C VAL A 23 -8.51 -6.42 6.77
N PRO A 24 -7.85 -5.40 6.19
CA PRO A 24 -7.39 -4.24 6.97
C PRO A 24 -8.56 -3.51 7.62
N LYS A 25 -8.30 -2.89 8.77
CA LYS A 25 -9.27 -2.07 9.50
C LYS A 25 -8.78 -0.64 9.60
N ILE A 26 -9.70 0.31 9.71
CA ILE A 26 -9.36 1.70 10.02
C ILE A 26 -8.81 1.75 11.46
N GLU A 27 -7.61 2.26 11.60
CA GLU A 27 -6.90 2.43 12.89
C GLU A 27 -6.73 3.90 13.26
N ARG A 28 -6.79 4.80 12.25
CA ARG A 28 -6.69 6.24 12.43
C ARG A 28 -7.85 6.93 11.69
N PRO A 29 -8.31 8.07 12.18
CA PRO A 29 -9.44 8.79 11.58
C PRO A 29 -9.18 9.29 10.14
N ASP A 30 -7.92 9.44 9.74
CA ASP A 30 -7.49 9.90 8.43
C ASP A 30 -7.34 8.78 7.37
N GLN A 31 -7.64 7.54 7.74
CA GLN A 31 -7.53 6.38 6.85
C GLN A 31 -8.84 6.04 6.15
N MET A 32 -8.72 5.35 5.03
CA MET A 32 -9.84 4.73 4.32
C MET A 32 -9.48 3.32 3.86
N ILE A 33 -10.49 2.50 3.59
CA ILE A 33 -10.33 1.17 3.01
C ILE A 33 -10.90 1.17 1.61
N GLY A 34 -10.09 0.73 0.66
CA GLY A 34 -10.46 0.52 -0.74
C GLY A 34 -10.58 -0.95 -1.09
N LYS A 35 -11.61 -1.32 -1.83
CA LYS A 35 -11.70 -2.60 -2.53
C LYS A 35 -10.97 -2.47 -3.86
N ILE A 36 -9.95 -3.28 -4.07
CA ILE A 36 -9.08 -3.20 -5.25
C ILE A 36 -9.83 -3.70 -6.47
N GLU A 37 -9.82 -2.92 -7.55
CA GLU A 37 -10.36 -3.28 -8.85
C GLU A 37 -9.27 -3.85 -9.75
N VAL A 38 -8.10 -3.23 -9.75
CA VAL A 38 -6.92 -3.63 -10.50
C VAL A 38 -5.66 -3.12 -9.83
N CYS A 39 -4.60 -3.92 -9.87
CA CYS A 39 -3.26 -3.53 -9.48
C CYS A 39 -2.29 -4.02 -10.56
N SER A 40 -1.46 -3.13 -11.11
CA SER A 40 -0.45 -3.48 -12.08
C SER A 40 0.84 -3.96 -11.41
N ILE A 41 1.66 -4.67 -12.18
CA ILE A 41 3.00 -5.09 -11.76
C ILE A 41 3.98 -4.03 -12.25
N CYS A 42 4.70 -3.41 -11.31
CA CYS A 42 5.75 -2.45 -11.57
C CYS A 42 7.12 -3.15 -11.73
N GLY A 43 8.05 -2.50 -12.42
CA GLY A 43 9.44 -2.96 -12.45
C GLY A 43 10.07 -3.10 -11.05
N THR A 44 9.64 -2.28 -10.10
CA THR A 44 10.06 -2.38 -8.68
C THR A 44 9.67 -3.72 -8.06
N ASP A 45 8.46 -4.22 -8.32
CA ASP A 45 8.03 -5.55 -7.83
C ASP A 45 8.92 -6.67 -8.38
N VAL A 46 9.30 -6.57 -9.67
CA VAL A 46 10.23 -7.52 -10.31
C VAL A 46 11.61 -7.45 -9.64
N HIS A 47 12.13 -6.25 -9.37
CA HIS A 47 13.42 -6.08 -8.70
C HIS A 47 13.41 -6.61 -7.27
N MET A 48 12.32 -6.43 -6.53
CA MET A 48 12.16 -6.98 -5.17
C MET A 48 12.13 -8.51 -5.15
N THR A 49 11.56 -9.12 -6.18
CA THR A 49 11.45 -10.59 -6.30
C THR A 49 12.64 -11.25 -6.98
N ASN A 50 13.64 -10.52 -7.42
CA ASN A 50 14.89 -11.08 -7.90
C ASN A 50 15.74 -11.69 -6.76
N VAL A 51 16.64 -12.60 -7.11
CA VAL A 51 17.64 -13.16 -6.19
C VAL A 51 19.02 -13.05 -6.83
N PRO A 52 19.93 -12.21 -6.30
CA PRO A 52 19.71 -11.30 -5.16
C PRO A 52 18.71 -10.18 -5.52
N ALA A 53 18.02 -9.64 -4.50
CA ALA A 53 17.08 -8.57 -4.69
C ALA A 53 17.75 -7.30 -5.23
N GLY A 54 17.18 -6.72 -6.27
CA GLY A 54 17.64 -5.44 -6.84
C GLY A 54 17.05 -4.21 -6.14
N TYR A 55 16.04 -4.41 -5.30
CA TYR A 55 15.42 -3.40 -4.46
C TYR A 55 14.95 -4.03 -3.15
N PRO A 56 15.14 -3.38 -1.99
CA PRO A 56 14.74 -3.95 -0.71
C PRO A 56 13.21 -4.02 -0.57
N ALA A 57 12.72 -5.12 -0.01
CA ALA A 57 11.36 -5.28 0.45
C ALA A 57 11.36 -6.01 1.78
N THR A 58 10.44 -5.67 2.65
CA THR A 58 10.31 -6.29 3.96
C THR A 58 9.54 -7.61 3.85
N PRO A 59 10.11 -8.75 4.28
CA PRO A 59 9.34 -9.99 4.34
C PRO A 59 8.10 -9.86 5.22
N GLY A 60 6.98 -10.39 4.76
CA GLY A 60 5.67 -10.26 5.39
C GLY A 60 4.78 -9.19 4.77
N THR A 61 5.33 -8.29 3.93
CA THR A 61 4.57 -7.23 3.28
C THR A 61 3.79 -7.75 2.06
N ILE A 62 2.58 -7.26 1.87
CA ILE A 62 1.82 -7.43 0.62
C ILE A 62 2.37 -6.43 -0.39
N LEU A 63 2.86 -6.91 -1.53
CA LEU A 63 3.41 -6.03 -2.57
C LEU A 63 2.30 -5.33 -3.39
N GLY A 64 2.70 -4.54 -4.39
CA GLY A 64 1.82 -3.82 -5.31
C GLY A 64 1.53 -2.39 -4.85
N HIS A 65 1.81 -1.42 -5.73
CA HIS A 65 1.73 0.00 -5.42
C HIS A 65 1.16 0.86 -6.58
N GLU A 66 0.68 0.22 -7.63
CA GLU A 66 0.03 0.87 -8.76
C GLU A 66 -1.39 0.33 -8.92
N LEU A 67 -2.35 0.92 -8.22
CA LEU A 67 -3.69 0.37 -8.12
C LEU A 67 -4.81 1.39 -8.34
N VAL A 68 -5.96 0.86 -8.75
CA VAL A 68 -7.25 1.52 -8.71
C VAL A 68 -8.14 0.75 -7.74
N ALA A 69 -8.84 1.46 -6.87
CA ALA A 69 -9.76 0.87 -5.92
C ALA A 69 -11.05 1.71 -5.77
N THR A 70 -12.08 1.07 -5.25
CA THR A 70 -13.33 1.72 -4.82
C THR A 70 -13.36 1.80 -3.30
N VAL A 71 -13.59 2.99 -2.76
CA VAL A 71 -13.72 3.22 -1.32
C VAL A 71 -14.88 2.40 -0.76
N VAL A 72 -14.65 1.63 0.28
CA VAL A 72 -15.69 0.85 0.99
C VAL A 72 -15.93 1.35 2.40
N GLU A 73 -14.93 1.96 3.02
CA GLU A 73 -15.02 2.52 4.37
C GLU A 73 -14.10 3.73 4.50
N VAL A 74 -14.51 4.73 5.26
CA VAL A 74 -13.71 5.93 5.56
C VAL A 74 -13.69 6.19 7.06
N GLY A 75 -12.55 6.66 7.56
CA GLY A 75 -12.41 7.19 8.92
C GLY A 75 -13.10 8.54 9.08
N GLU A 76 -13.39 8.93 10.31
CA GLU A 76 -14.14 10.15 10.64
C GLU A 76 -13.47 11.44 10.16
N GLY A 77 -12.14 11.43 9.97
CA GLY A 77 -11.36 12.56 9.47
C GLY A 77 -11.28 12.66 7.95
N VAL A 78 -11.74 11.65 7.22
CA VAL A 78 -11.70 11.65 5.75
C VAL A 78 -12.91 12.42 5.21
N THR A 79 -12.65 13.62 4.69
CA THR A 79 -13.71 14.51 4.15
C THR A 79 -13.73 14.58 2.62
N GLN A 80 -12.67 14.11 1.96
CA GLN A 80 -12.48 14.21 0.51
C GLN A 80 -13.06 13.02 -0.26
N PHE A 81 -13.32 11.91 0.43
CA PHE A 81 -13.82 10.67 -0.16
C PHE A 81 -15.02 10.13 0.63
N LYS A 82 -15.86 9.38 -0.03
CA LYS A 82 -16.97 8.61 0.56
C LYS A 82 -17.03 7.22 -0.05
N ALA A 83 -17.74 6.31 0.60
CA ALA A 83 -17.98 4.96 0.09
C ALA A 83 -18.58 5.03 -1.34
N GLY A 84 -18.02 4.24 -2.24
CA GLY A 84 -18.38 4.20 -3.66
C GLY A 84 -17.50 5.08 -4.57
N ASP A 85 -16.71 6.00 -4.05
CA ASP A 85 -15.76 6.78 -4.85
C ASP A 85 -14.60 5.89 -5.34
N ARG A 86 -14.14 6.15 -6.56
CA ARG A 86 -12.96 5.47 -7.13
C ARG A 86 -11.73 6.36 -6.96
N PHE A 87 -10.59 5.72 -6.70
CA PHE A 87 -9.32 6.43 -6.57
C PHE A 87 -8.17 5.65 -7.19
N VAL A 88 -7.12 6.37 -7.55
CA VAL A 88 -5.77 5.83 -7.80
C VAL A 88 -4.90 6.21 -6.62
N VAL A 89 -3.94 5.35 -6.30
CA VAL A 89 -3.03 5.61 -5.18
C VAL A 89 -1.82 6.43 -5.62
N ASN A 90 -1.39 7.37 -4.77
CA ASN A 90 0.00 7.80 -4.73
C ASN A 90 0.67 6.92 -3.67
N PRO A 91 1.61 6.04 -4.05
CA PRO A 91 2.13 5.03 -3.13
C PRO A 91 3.05 5.61 -2.04
N ASN A 92 3.53 6.85 -2.20
CA ASN A 92 4.50 7.44 -1.27
C ASN A 92 3.79 8.31 -0.23
N GLU A 93 3.92 7.92 1.04
CA GLU A 93 3.50 8.72 2.18
C GLU A 93 4.72 9.44 2.78
N TYR A 94 4.61 10.74 2.99
CA TYR A 94 5.66 11.58 3.55
C TYR A 94 5.19 12.30 4.82
N CYS A 95 6.10 12.55 5.75
CA CYS A 95 5.74 13.00 7.10
C CYS A 95 5.23 14.46 7.19
N GLY A 96 5.44 15.28 6.17
CA GLY A 96 5.04 16.70 6.14
C GLY A 96 5.80 17.62 7.13
N ALA A 97 6.66 17.08 7.99
CA ALA A 97 7.24 17.81 9.12
C ALA A 97 8.77 17.93 9.11
N CYS A 98 9.49 17.07 8.35
CA CYS A 98 10.95 17.12 8.27
C CYS A 98 11.44 18.31 7.43
N TYR A 99 12.75 18.53 7.43
CA TYR A 99 13.38 19.60 6.66
C TYR A 99 12.97 19.57 5.18
N TYR A 100 13.05 18.42 4.54
CA TYR A 100 12.75 18.28 3.12
C TYR A 100 11.26 18.55 2.81
N CYS A 101 10.36 18.01 3.59
CA CYS A 101 8.92 18.27 3.42
C CYS A 101 8.58 19.76 3.53
N LYS A 102 9.19 20.46 4.49
CA LYS A 102 8.99 21.91 4.70
C LYS A 102 9.60 22.77 3.59
N ASN A 103 10.53 22.25 2.81
CA ASN A 103 11.18 22.91 1.70
C ASN A 103 10.66 22.45 0.32
N ASN A 104 9.46 21.87 0.25
CA ASN A 104 8.84 21.36 -0.97
C ASN A 104 9.63 20.27 -1.69
N LEU A 105 10.33 19.43 -0.93
CA LEU A 105 11.09 18.27 -1.42
C LEU A 105 10.58 16.98 -0.74
N PRO A 106 9.27 16.67 -0.81
CA PRO A 106 8.71 15.52 -0.11
C PRO A 106 9.26 14.17 -0.59
N ASN A 107 9.77 14.09 -1.82
CA ASN A 107 10.46 12.91 -2.34
C ASN A 107 11.76 12.57 -1.60
N GLU A 108 12.35 13.52 -0.87
CA GLU A 108 13.52 13.35 -0.02
C GLU A 108 13.14 13.21 1.46
N CYS A 109 11.88 12.91 1.76
CA CYS A 109 11.41 12.80 3.13
C CYS A 109 12.22 11.77 3.92
N GLU A 110 12.70 12.15 5.11
CA GLU A 110 13.47 11.28 6.00
C GLU A 110 12.67 10.10 6.55
N LYS A 111 11.34 10.17 6.48
CA LYS A 111 10.39 9.17 6.97
C LYS A 111 9.40 8.76 5.89
N ILE A 112 9.87 8.67 4.67
CA ILE A 112 9.01 8.22 3.56
C ILE A 112 8.66 6.75 3.76
N GLU A 113 7.39 6.43 3.59
CA GLU A 113 6.89 5.05 3.55
C GLU A 113 6.22 4.82 2.21
N ALA A 114 6.54 3.70 1.58
CA ALA A 114 6.00 3.33 0.29
C ALA A 114 5.06 2.13 0.41
N MET A 115 3.81 2.30 -0.04
CA MET A 115 2.83 1.23 -0.14
C MET A 115 3.36 0.10 -1.02
N GLY A 116 3.18 -1.15 -0.59
CA GLY A 116 3.65 -2.33 -1.31
C GLY A 116 5.16 -2.55 -1.27
N ILE A 117 5.87 -1.80 -0.43
CA ILE A 117 7.33 -1.89 -0.21
C ILE A 117 7.63 -1.90 1.29
N ASP A 118 7.28 -0.82 2.00
CA ASP A 118 7.48 -0.67 3.45
C ASP A 118 6.23 -1.08 4.23
N VAL A 119 5.06 -0.83 3.66
CA VAL A 119 3.74 -1.18 4.21
C VAL A 119 2.93 -1.97 3.18
N ASP A 120 1.87 -2.62 3.63
CA ASP A 120 1.02 -3.46 2.77
C ASP A 120 0.43 -2.70 1.59
N GLY A 121 0.45 -3.35 0.44
CA GLY A 121 0.04 -2.81 -0.86
C GLY A 121 -1.14 -3.54 -1.49
N GLY A 122 -1.21 -3.43 -2.83
CA GLY A 122 -2.37 -3.71 -3.65
C GLY A 122 -2.48 -5.11 -4.23
N PHE A 123 -1.53 -6.01 -4.03
CA PHE A 123 -1.72 -7.40 -4.47
C PHE A 123 -2.61 -8.16 -3.49
N ALA A 124 -3.81 -7.63 -3.25
CA ALA A 124 -4.82 -8.10 -2.31
C ALA A 124 -6.24 -7.76 -2.79
N GLU A 125 -7.26 -8.18 -2.06
CA GLU A 125 -8.65 -7.79 -2.37
C GLU A 125 -9.01 -6.41 -1.80
N TYR A 126 -8.35 -5.99 -0.71
CA TYR A 126 -8.55 -4.69 -0.05
C TYR A 126 -7.21 -4.07 0.34
N VAL A 127 -7.21 -2.73 0.44
CA VAL A 127 -6.07 -1.92 0.86
C VAL A 127 -6.53 -0.82 1.83
N ARG A 128 -5.67 -0.45 2.78
CA ARG A 128 -5.86 0.67 3.69
C ARG A 128 -4.93 1.80 3.33
#